data_5ce1dfffabe97b98905e3669bc86ad42
#
_entry.id   5ce1dfffabe97b98905e3669bc86ad42
#
_cell.length_a   1.000
_cell.length_b   1.000
_cell.length_c   1.000
_cell.angle_alpha   90.00
_cell.angle_beta   90.00
_cell.angle_gamma   90.00
#
_symmetry.space_group_name_H-M   'P 1'
#
loop_
_entity.id
_entity.type
_entity.pdbx_description
1 polymer ?
#
loop_
_entity_poly.entity_id
_entity_poly.type
_entity_poly.pdbx_seq_one_letter_code
_entity_poly.pdbx_strand_id
1 'polypeptide(L)'
;MPDNQATICFIDTNIWLYAFIEADDTTKSGIARALIQESEPVVSAQVINEVCVNLLRRANFTEDQIRQLIESFYEKYRVVELTESGLLTASQLRQRYSLSFWDSTIVATALDAGVPVLYSEDMQHGLTIEGKLQIRNPFL
;
A
#
# COMPACT_ATOMS: atom_id res chain seq x y z
N MET A 1 -29.78 4.41 -7.10
CA MET A 1 -28.87 3.32 -7.47
C MET A 1 -27.74 3.24 -6.49
N PRO A 2 -27.62 2.15 -5.84
CA PRO A 2 -26.42 2.03 -5.02
C PRO A 2 -25.18 2.07 -5.91
N ASP A 3 -24.21 2.78 -5.43
CA ASP A 3 -22.94 2.87 -6.10
C ASP A 3 -22.12 1.65 -5.73
N ASN A 4 -21.95 0.74 -6.68
CA ASN A 4 -21.16 -0.46 -6.47
C ASN A 4 -19.70 -0.29 -6.88
N GLN A 5 -19.29 0.94 -7.14
CA GLN A 5 -17.91 1.20 -7.50
C GLN A 5 -17.00 0.98 -6.30
N ALA A 6 -15.94 0.23 -6.52
CA ALA A 6 -14.93 0.03 -5.51
C ALA A 6 -14.19 1.35 -5.25
N THR A 7 -13.81 1.55 -3.99
CA THR A 7 -13.02 2.71 -3.60
C THR A 7 -11.59 2.56 -4.12
N ILE A 8 -11.10 3.58 -4.82
CA ILE A 8 -9.70 3.64 -5.23
C ILE A 8 -8.87 3.95 -3.98
N CYS A 9 -7.84 3.19 -3.74
CA CYS A 9 -7.01 3.33 -2.55
C CYS A 9 -5.57 2.94 -2.83
N PHE A 10 -4.68 3.35 -1.93
CA PHE A 10 -3.30 2.87 -1.91
C PHE A 10 -3.14 1.90 -0.73
N ILE A 11 -2.45 0.79 -0.94
CA ILE A 11 -2.29 -0.23 0.10
C ILE A 11 -0.80 -0.41 0.40
N ASP A 12 -0.44 -0.24 1.68
CA ASP A 12 0.93 -0.36 2.15
C ASP A 12 1.37 -1.83 2.25
N THR A 13 2.66 -2.04 2.36
CA THR A 13 3.33 -3.35 2.28
C THR A 13 2.75 -4.40 3.21
N ASN A 14 2.56 -4.07 4.49
CA ASN A 14 2.16 -5.07 5.48
C ASN A 14 0.79 -5.68 5.18
N ILE A 15 -0.11 -4.90 4.61
CA ILE A 15 -1.45 -5.40 4.28
C ILE A 15 -1.37 -6.44 3.16
N TRP A 16 -0.54 -6.19 2.14
CA TRP A 16 -0.29 -7.18 1.09
C TRP A 16 0.31 -8.46 1.68
N LEU A 17 1.25 -8.31 2.62
CA LEU A 17 1.88 -9.48 3.24
C LEU A 17 0.87 -10.31 4.03
N TYR A 18 -0.03 -9.70 4.78
CA TYR A 18 -1.09 -10.44 5.45
C TYR A 18 -1.97 -11.22 4.47
N ALA A 19 -2.20 -10.66 3.29
CA ALA A 19 -3.00 -11.34 2.27
C ALA A 19 -2.29 -12.55 1.67
N PHE A 20 -0.96 -12.49 1.53
CA PHE A 20 -0.17 -13.56 0.92
C PHE A 20 0.36 -14.58 1.92
N ILE A 21 0.59 -14.17 3.17
CA ILE A 21 1.14 -15.05 4.22
C ILE A 21 0.07 -15.26 5.29
N GLU A 22 -0.46 -16.47 5.36
CA GLU A 22 -1.48 -16.84 6.34
C GLU A 22 -0.80 -17.57 7.51
N ALA A 23 0.13 -16.89 8.20
CA ALA A 23 0.93 -17.57 9.21
C ALA A 23 0.36 -17.44 10.62
N ASP A 24 0.33 -16.22 11.16
CA ASP A 24 0.10 -16.03 12.59
C ASP A 24 -1.23 -15.37 12.93
N ASP A 25 -1.84 -14.67 12.01
CA ASP A 25 -3.09 -13.96 12.28
C ASP A 25 -4.07 -14.12 11.11
N THR A 26 -4.93 -15.13 11.25
CA THR A 26 -5.94 -15.42 10.22
C THR A 26 -6.99 -14.33 10.12
N THR A 27 -7.24 -13.58 11.20
CA THR A 27 -8.18 -12.45 11.19
C THR A 27 -7.66 -11.34 10.31
N LYS A 28 -6.40 -10.94 10.48
CA LYS A 28 -5.77 -9.92 9.63
C LYS A 28 -5.66 -10.37 8.18
N SER A 29 -5.33 -11.64 7.94
CA SER A 29 -5.30 -12.20 6.59
C SER A 29 -6.66 -12.08 5.90
N GLY A 30 -7.73 -12.41 6.60
CA GLY A 30 -9.08 -12.30 6.06
C GLY A 30 -9.47 -10.87 5.74
N ILE A 31 -9.18 -9.94 6.64
CA ILE A 31 -9.46 -8.51 6.43
C ILE A 31 -8.67 -7.98 5.25
N ALA A 32 -7.38 -8.31 5.17
CA ALA A 32 -6.51 -7.85 4.09
C ALA A 32 -7.01 -8.35 2.72
N ARG A 33 -7.35 -9.64 2.63
CA ARG A 33 -7.87 -10.22 1.38
C ARG A 33 -9.18 -9.59 0.97
N ALA A 34 -10.10 -9.39 1.90
CA ALA A 34 -11.38 -8.74 1.62
C ALA A 34 -11.17 -7.31 1.13
N LEU A 35 -10.30 -6.55 1.80
CA LEU A 35 -9.98 -5.18 1.40
C LEU A 35 -9.46 -5.13 -0.05
N ILE A 36 -8.52 -5.98 -0.37
CA ILE A 36 -7.93 -6.01 -1.72
C ILE A 36 -8.97 -6.36 -2.77
N GLN A 37 -9.84 -7.33 -2.47
CA GLN A 37 -10.88 -7.76 -3.42
C GLN A 37 -11.98 -6.74 -3.62
N GLU A 38 -12.33 -6.01 -2.56
CA GLU A 38 -13.48 -5.10 -2.56
C GLU A 38 -13.11 -3.66 -2.94
N SER A 39 -11.83 -3.36 -3.03
CA SER A 39 -11.35 -2.03 -3.39
C SER A 39 -10.69 -2.04 -4.77
N GLU A 40 -10.25 -0.86 -5.19
CA GLU A 40 -9.46 -0.70 -6.42
C GLU A 40 -8.06 -0.23 -6.03
N PRO A 41 -7.16 -1.18 -5.72
CA PRO A 41 -5.83 -0.83 -5.23
C PRO A 41 -4.95 -0.18 -6.29
N VAL A 42 -4.27 0.87 -5.87
CA VAL A 42 -3.09 1.41 -6.54
C VAL A 42 -1.88 1.01 -5.70
N VAL A 43 -0.80 0.63 -6.34
CA VAL A 43 0.41 0.18 -5.68
C VAL A 43 1.62 0.85 -6.32
N SER A 44 2.70 0.97 -5.56
CA SER A 44 3.95 1.51 -6.13
C SER A 44 4.95 0.39 -6.37
N ALA A 45 5.89 0.63 -7.30
CA ALA A 45 7.00 -0.29 -7.51
C ALA A 45 7.81 -0.52 -6.23
N GLN A 46 7.92 0.52 -5.39
CA GLN A 46 8.57 0.44 -4.09
C GLN A 46 7.89 -0.57 -3.17
N VAL A 47 6.56 -0.52 -3.08
CA VAL A 47 5.78 -1.47 -2.26
C VAL A 47 5.90 -2.88 -2.82
N ILE A 48 5.82 -3.04 -4.14
CA ILE A 48 6.00 -4.35 -4.77
C ILE A 48 7.37 -4.94 -4.39
N ASN A 49 8.41 -4.13 -4.45
CA ASN A 49 9.76 -4.58 -4.09
C ASN A 49 9.86 -5.01 -2.63
N GLU A 50 9.25 -4.26 -1.71
CA GLU A 50 9.23 -4.64 -0.30
C GLU A 50 8.45 -5.93 -0.05
N VAL A 51 7.32 -6.09 -0.72
CA VAL A 51 6.54 -7.33 -0.63
C VAL A 51 7.41 -8.51 -1.07
N CYS A 52 8.09 -8.37 -2.20
CA CYS A 52 8.97 -9.43 -2.73
C CYS A 52 10.07 -9.81 -1.75
N VAL A 53 10.77 -8.83 -1.18
CA VAL A 53 11.84 -9.08 -0.22
C VAL A 53 11.33 -9.88 0.97
N ASN A 54 10.17 -9.49 1.51
CA ASN A 54 9.60 -10.18 2.67
C ASN A 54 9.13 -11.60 2.33
N LEU A 55 8.58 -11.82 1.15
CA LEU A 55 8.15 -13.15 0.74
C LEU A 55 9.33 -14.10 0.56
N LEU A 56 10.45 -13.60 0.02
CA LEU A 56 11.67 -14.39 -0.07
C LEU A 56 12.23 -14.75 1.30
N ARG A 57 12.24 -13.80 2.22
CA ARG A 57 12.83 -13.99 3.55
C ARG A 57 11.95 -14.77 4.51
N ARG A 58 10.64 -14.60 4.44
CA ARG A 58 9.72 -15.09 5.48
C ARG A 58 8.78 -16.19 5.04
N ALA A 59 8.58 -16.38 3.74
CA ALA A 59 7.59 -17.32 3.22
C ALA A 59 8.18 -18.32 2.24
N ASN A 60 9.50 -18.37 2.11
CA ASN A 60 10.22 -19.32 1.24
C ASN A 60 9.80 -19.28 -0.22
N PHE A 61 9.40 -18.11 -0.71
CA PHE A 61 9.11 -17.93 -2.14
C PHE A 61 10.39 -18.13 -2.95
N THR A 62 10.25 -18.77 -4.10
CA THR A 62 11.34 -18.87 -5.08
C THR A 62 11.35 -17.63 -5.97
N GLU A 63 12.46 -17.39 -6.66
CA GLU A 63 12.52 -16.27 -7.60
C GLU A 63 11.52 -16.44 -8.76
N ASP A 64 11.24 -17.68 -9.16
CA ASP A 64 10.17 -17.91 -10.15
C ASP A 64 8.81 -17.43 -9.66
N GLN A 65 8.49 -17.73 -8.41
CA GLN A 65 7.24 -17.25 -7.79
C GLN A 65 7.23 -15.73 -7.67
N ILE A 66 8.37 -15.11 -7.35
CA ILE A 66 8.50 -13.65 -7.27
C ILE A 66 8.23 -13.02 -8.63
N ARG A 67 8.81 -13.56 -9.71
CA ARG A 67 8.57 -13.03 -11.05
C ARG A 67 7.11 -13.11 -11.45
N GLN A 68 6.45 -14.22 -11.13
CA GLN A 68 5.01 -14.38 -11.38
C GLN A 68 4.18 -13.36 -10.59
N LEU A 69 4.57 -13.11 -9.35
CA LEU A 69 3.88 -12.13 -8.51
C LEU A 69 4.04 -10.71 -9.07
N ILE A 70 5.25 -10.34 -9.49
CA ILE A 70 5.51 -9.02 -10.08
C ILE A 70 4.62 -8.84 -11.33
N GLU A 71 4.61 -9.82 -12.22
CA GLU A 71 3.78 -9.77 -13.43
C GLU A 71 2.31 -9.61 -13.06
N SER A 72 1.85 -10.34 -12.05
CA SER A 72 0.47 -10.28 -11.58
C SER A 72 0.10 -8.89 -11.05
N PHE A 73 0.99 -8.24 -10.29
CA PHE A 73 0.77 -6.89 -9.81
C PHE A 73 0.57 -5.91 -10.97
N TYR A 74 1.43 -5.98 -11.98
CA TYR A 74 1.36 -5.05 -13.11
C TYR A 74 0.15 -5.32 -14.00
N GLU A 75 -0.31 -6.56 -14.08
CA GLU A 75 -1.51 -6.91 -14.86
C GLU A 75 -2.80 -6.46 -14.17
N LYS A 76 -2.86 -6.63 -12.85
CA LYS A 76 -4.11 -6.45 -12.09
C LYS A 76 -4.32 -5.04 -11.56
N TYR A 77 -3.25 -4.31 -11.26
CA TYR A 77 -3.36 -3.06 -10.54
C TYR A 77 -2.65 -1.94 -11.27
N ARG A 78 -3.08 -0.72 -10.97
CA ARG A 78 -2.35 0.47 -11.40
C ARG A 78 -1.07 0.57 -10.58
N VAL A 79 0.08 0.51 -11.24
CA VAL A 79 1.39 0.63 -10.59
C VAL A 79 1.94 2.02 -10.87
N VAL A 80 2.31 2.71 -9.80
CA VAL A 80 2.88 4.07 -9.86
C VAL A 80 4.31 4.05 -9.36
N GLU A 81 5.05 5.10 -9.69
CA GLU A 81 6.46 5.21 -9.32
C GLU A 81 6.74 6.50 -8.58
N LEU A 82 7.80 6.50 -7.79
CA LEU A 82 8.27 7.68 -7.09
C LEU A 82 9.04 8.55 -8.08
N THR A 83 8.51 9.76 -8.30
CA THR A 83 9.08 10.72 -9.24
C THR A 83 9.88 11.79 -8.51
N GLU A 84 10.55 12.66 -9.26
CA GLU A 84 11.21 13.85 -8.68
C GLU A 84 10.21 14.67 -7.87
N SER A 85 9.04 14.94 -8.44
CA SER A 85 7.95 15.64 -7.76
C SER A 85 7.57 14.95 -6.46
N GLY A 86 7.45 13.61 -6.48
CA GLY A 86 7.16 12.83 -5.29
C GLY A 86 8.22 12.92 -4.22
N LEU A 87 9.50 12.93 -4.61
CA LEU A 87 10.60 13.09 -3.66
C LEU A 87 10.56 14.47 -2.98
N LEU A 88 10.27 15.50 -3.73
CA LEU A 88 10.15 16.87 -3.19
C LEU A 88 8.94 16.97 -2.27
N THR A 89 7.82 16.40 -2.64
CA THR A 89 6.61 16.33 -1.80
C THR A 89 6.89 15.59 -0.50
N ALA A 90 7.59 14.46 -0.57
CA ALA A 90 7.94 13.68 0.62
C ALA A 90 8.75 14.53 1.61
N SER A 91 9.70 15.32 1.11
CA SER A 91 10.49 16.23 1.95
C SER A 91 9.59 17.25 2.65
N GLN A 92 8.66 17.85 1.92
CA GLN A 92 7.72 18.80 2.51
C GLN A 92 6.83 18.16 3.58
N LEU A 93 6.39 16.93 3.33
CA LEU A 93 5.56 16.19 4.28
C LEU A 93 6.32 15.88 5.57
N ARG A 94 7.60 15.58 5.48
CA ARG A 94 8.40 15.36 6.70
C ARG A 94 8.53 16.59 7.56
N GLN A 95 8.50 17.78 6.96
CA GLN A 95 8.50 19.03 7.73
C GLN A 95 7.17 19.29 8.43
N ARG A 96 6.05 18.89 7.82
CA ARG A 96 4.71 19.18 8.34
C ARG A 96 4.16 18.10 9.24
N TYR A 97 4.51 16.85 8.98
CA TYR A 97 3.95 15.70 9.67
C TYR A 97 5.08 14.87 10.26
N SER A 98 4.79 14.16 11.34
CA SER A 98 5.77 13.27 11.97
C SER A 98 5.80 11.92 11.22
N LEU A 99 6.36 11.94 10.02
CA LEU A 99 6.50 10.75 9.19
C LEU A 99 7.96 10.35 9.10
N SER A 100 8.22 9.03 9.11
CA SER A 100 9.54 8.51 8.82
C SER A 100 9.94 8.85 7.38
N PHE A 101 11.21 8.74 7.08
CA PHE A 101 11.70 8.98 5.72
C PHE A 101 10.98 8.08 4.71
N TRP A 102 10.89 6.78 5.03
CA TRP A 102 10.25 5.80 4.16
C TRP A 102 8.75 6.03 4.02
N ASP A 103 8.06 6.23 5.14
CA ASP A 103 6.62 6.48 5.12
C ASP A 103 6.27 7.74 4.33
N SER A 104 7.10 8.77 4.39
CA SER A 104 6.86 10.00 3.65
C SER A 104 6.88 9.76 2.13
N THR A 105 7.72 8.86 1.64
CA THR A 105 7.74 8.53 0.21
C THR A 105 6.50 7.75 -0.21
N ILE A 106 6.00 6.87 0.65
CA ILE A 106 4.75 6.15 0.40
C ILE A 106 3.57 7.14 0.35
N VAL A 107 3.48 8.03 1.33
CA VAL A 107 2.41 9.03 1.38
C VAL A 107 2.47 9.96 0.17
N ALA A 108 3.66 10.42 -0.21
CA ALA A 108 3.83 11.29 -1.37
C ALA A 108 3.39 10.59 -2.66
N THR A 109 3.72 9.31 -2.81
CA THR A 109 3.33 8.52 -3.97
C THR A 109 1.81 8.35 -4.03
N ALA A 110 1.18 8.10 -2.90
CA ALA A 110 -0.28 8.00 -2.82
C ALA A 110 -0.97 9.32 -3.16
N LEU A 111 -0.45 10.44 -2.66
CA LEU A 111 -0.96 11.78 -3.00
C LEU A 111 -0.87 12.05 -4.50
N ASP A 112 0.28 11.77 -5.10
CA ASP A 112 0.49 11.97 -6.54
C ASP A 112 -0.44 11.10 -7.37
N ALA A 113 -0.78 9.91 -6.89
CA ALA A 113 -1.71 9.01 -7.55
C ALA A 113 -3.15 9.49 -7.48
N GLY A 114 -3.44 10.48 -6.63
CA GLY A 114 -4.78 11.05 -6.51
C GLY A 114 -5.78 10.18 -5.76
N VAL A 115 -5.32 9.20 -5.02
CA VAL A 115 -6.22 8.32 -4.25
C VAL A 115 -6.69 9.01 -2.97
N PRO A 116 -7.94 8.76 -2.52
CA PRO A 116 -8.45 9.40 -1.32
C PRO A 116 -8.03 8.72 -0.02
N VAL A 117 -7.58 7.47 -0.08
CA VAL A 117 -7.29 6.67 1.12
C VAL A 117 -5.99 5.91 0.94
N LEU A 118 -5.16 5.93 1.99
CA LEU A 118 -3.99 5.07 2.14
C LEU A 118 -4.25 4.13 3.31
N TYR A 119 -4.29 2.83 3.05
CA TYR A 119 -4.41 1.83 4.09
C TYR A 119 -3.02 1.43 4.57
N SER A 120 -2.77 1.59 5.85
CA SER A 120 -1.49 1.27 6.49
C SER A 120 -1.73 0.84 7.93
N GLU A 121 -1.02 -0.17 8.38
CA GLU A 121 -1.06 -0.61 9.77
C GLU A 121 -0.16 0.26 10.66
N ASP A 122 0.94 0.73 10.12
CA ASP A 122 2.01 1.34 10.92
C ASP A 122 1.90 2.85 11.03
N MET A 123 1.15 3.49 10.15
CA MET A 123 0.98 4.95 10.18
C MET A 123 -0.22 5.34 11.03
N GLN A 124 -0.29 6.61 11.42
CA GLN A 124 -1.33 7.12 12.31
C GLN A 124 -2.72 7.03 11.67
N HIS A 125 -3.57 6.19 12.24
CA HIS A 125 -4.96 6.04 11.79
C HIS A 125 -5.74 7.36 11.94
N GLY A 126 -6.44 7.72 10.89
CA GLY A 126 -7.30 8.90 10.87
C GLY A 126 -6.61 10.20 10.46
N LEU A 127 -5.28 10.17 10.28
CA LEU A 127 -4.55 11.36 9.85
C LEU A 127 -4.93 11.72 8.42
N THR A 128 -5.27 12.99 8.21
CA THR A 128 -5.55 13.53 6.88
C THR A 128 -4.36 14.36 6.40
N ILE A 129 -3.83 14.01 5.26
CA ILE A 129 -2.66 14.65 4.66
C ILE A 129 -3.13 15.67 3.62
N GLU A 130 -2.76 16.93 3.81
CA GLU A 130 -3.06 18.05 2.89
C GLU A 130 -4.55 18.15 2.54
N GLY A 131 -5.44 17.70 3.43
CA GLY A 131 -6.88 17.70 3.20
C GLY A 131 -7.35 16.78 2.09
N LYS A 132 -6.50 15.89 1.59
CA LYS A 132 -6.79 15.09 0.39
C LYS A 132 -6.70 13.60 0.60
N LEU A 133 -5.75 13.15 1.43
CA LEU A 133 -5.47 11.73 1.61
C LEU A 133 -5.68 11.38 3.08
N GLN A 134 -6.56 10.42 3.34
CA GLN A 134 -6.77 9.92 4.69
C GLN A 134 -6.03 8.60 4.89
N ILE A 135 -5.28 8.52 5.98
CA ILE A 135 -4.61 7.28 6.38
C ILE A 135 -5.54 6.48 7.27
N ARG A 136 -5.73 5.20 6.94
CA ARG A 136 -6.59 4.30 7.72
C ARG A 136 -5.88 3.00 8.01
N ASN A 137 -6.02 2.52 9.24
CA ASN A 137 -5.63 1.17 9.61
C ASN A 137 -6.86 0.27 9.45
N PRO A 138 -6.85 -0.69 8.52
CA PRO A 138 -8.04 -1.50 8.24
C PRO A 138 -8.34 -2.53 9.33
N PHE A 139 -7.41 -2.70 10.27
CA PHE A 139 -7.54 -3.68 11.36
C PHE A 139 -8.14 -3.09 12.64
N LEU A 140 -8.45 -1.81 12.65
CA LEU A 140 -9.08 -1.15 13.78
C LEU A 140 -10.60 -1.12 13.65
#